data_029f794ff5b249bc05d3227320dbf079
#
_entry.id   029f794ff5b249bc05d3227320dbf079
#
_cell.length_a   1.000
_cell.length_b   1.000
_cell.length_c   1.000
_cell.angle_alpha   90.00
_cell.angle_beta   90.00
_cell.angle_gamma   90.00
#
_symmetry.space_group_name_H-M   'P 1'
#
loop_
_entity.id
_entity.type
_entity.pdbx_description
1 polymer ?
#
loop_
_entity_poly.entity_id
_entity_poly.type
_entity_poly.pdbx_seq_one_letter_code
_entity_poly.pdbx_strand_id
1 'polypeptide(L)'
;GYLRKDNMDIFVTGSNAKLLSKDIATEFAGRGDEVHMYPLSFAEFMTVYNGDKYMGLSEYMLYGGIPLVVLREGANDKAVALQNLFNEIYLRDITKRNRVKNIGELEDLLNILSSFKTVKKSRITSATIKKYLDYFEDSFLIESAQRYDIKGKAYIETPRKYYFSDLGLRNARINFRQFEQTHSMENVIYNELRMRGYSVDVGVIPIAERDQEGKVIRKQLEVDFVCNLGSSRYYIQSAYSLPDEAKRTQEIRPFRKIDDSFKKIVVTKDIVQPHYDEYGIFTVNIYDFLLDPQILEK
;
A
#
# COMPACT_ATOMS: atom_id res chain seq x y z
N GLY A 1 8.39 25.48 29.67
CA GLY A 1 8.85 24.27 29.08
C GLY A 1 9.98 24.49 28.07
N TYR A 2 10.53 23.42 27.56
CA TYR A 2 11.64 23.39 26.61
C TYR A 2 11.32 24.09 25.28
N LEU A 3 10.08 24.04 24.80
CA LEU A 3 9.60 24.71 23.57
C LEU A 3 9.73 26.23 23.53
N ARG A 4 10.15 26.87 24.62
CA ARG A 4 10.35 28.32 24.71
C ARG A 4 11.84 28.72 24.71
N LYS A 5 12.74 27.78 24.42
CA LYS A 5 14.17 28.04 24.36
C LYS A 5 14.58 28.12 22.88
N ASP A 6 15.16 29.22 22.47
CA ASP A 6 15.49 29.54 21.07
C ASP A 6 16.68 28.78 20.49
N ASN A 7 17.33 27.92 21.26
CA ASN A 7 18.52 27.16 20.86
C ASN A 7 18.37 25.63 21.01
N MET A 8 17.14 25.12 20.93
CA MET A 8 16.87 23.68 21.08
C MET A 8 15.91 23.19 20.01
N ASP A 9 16.33 22.16 19.29
CA ASP A 9 15.45 21.35 18.46
C ASP A 9 14.95 20.15 19.28
N ILE A 10 13.64 19.91 19.26
CA ILE A 10 13.01 18.83 20.04
C ILE A 10 12.38 17.85 19.07
N PHE A 11 12.86 16.61 19.09
CA PHE A 11 12.29 15.50 18.33
C PHE A 11 11.56 14.56 19.28
N VAL A 12 10.28 14.30 18.98
CA VAL A 12 9.45 13.35 19.72
C VAL A 12 9.09 12.22 18.79
N THR A 13 9.35 10.98 19.17
CA THR A 13 9.04 9.80 18.35
C THR A 13 7.99 8.92 19.03
N GLY A 14 7.17 8.28 18.22
CA GLY A 14 6.16 7.33 18.68
C GLY A 14 5.89 6.27 17.61
N SER A 15 5.60 5.05 18.05
CA SER A 15 5.27 3.90 17.19
C SER A 15 3.76 3.75 16.94
N ASN A 16 2.97 4.80 17.19
CA ASN A 16 1.53 4.72 17.06
C ASN A 16 0.93 6.09 16.77
N ALA A 17 0.02 6.14 15.79
CA ALA A 17 -0.66 7.36 15.38
C ALA A 17 -1.41 8.07 16.51
N LYS A 18 -2.03 7.32 17.46
CA LYS A 18 -2.80 7.89 18.56
C LYS A 18 -1.95 8.51 19.67
N LEU A 19 -0.72 8.05 19.88
CA LEU A 19 0.18 8.65 20.89
C LEU A 19 0.60 10.07 20.50
N LEU A 20 0.75 10.31 19.19
CA LEU A 20 1.09 11.64 18.67
C LEU A 20 -0.14 12.57 18.58
N SER A 21 -1.34 12.02 18.40
CA SER A 21 -2.50 12.83 18.03
C SER A 21 -3.29 13.42 19.20
N LYS A 22 -3.33 12.85 20.39
CA LYS A 22 -4.18 13.33 21.49
C LYS A 22 -3.47 14.18 22.56
N ASP A 23 -2.34 13.73 23.02
CA ASP A 23 -1.67 14.44 24.12
C ASP A 23 -0.58 15.39 23.61
N ILE A 24 0.11 15.00 22.54
CA ILE A 24 1.19 15.80 21.93
C ILE A 24 0.64 16.85 21.00
N ALA A 25 -0.38 16.54 20.17
CA ALA A 25 -0.97 17.51 19.27
C ALA A 25 -1.59 18.70 20.00
N THR A 26 -2.13 18.50 21.21
CA THR A 26 -2.66 19.60 22.03
C THR A 26 -1.54 20.49 22.57
N GLU A 27 -0.42 19.91 22.97
CA GLU A 27 0.75 20.64 23.51
C GLU A 27 1.59 21.28 22.38
N PHE A 28 1.65 20.65 21.21
CA PHE A 28 2.44 21.08 20.05
C PHE A 28 1.60 21.76 18.96
N ALA A 29 0.29 21.94 19.14
CA ALA A 29 -0.59 22.52 18.13
C ALA A 29 0.00 23.79 17.51
N GLY A 30 0.35 23.72 16.23
CA GLY A 30 0.95 24.82 15.47
C GLY A 30 2.42 25.14 15.81
N ARG A 31 3.14 24.21 16.48
CA ARG A 31 4.54 24.41 16.91
C ARG A 31 5.49 23.30 16.52
N GLY A 32 5.11 22.47 15.59
CA GLY A 32 5.95 21.37 15.11
C GLY A 32 5.38 20.76 13.85
N ASP A 33 6.24 20.09 13.09
CA ASP A 33 5.90 19.35 11.90
C ASP A 33 5.86 17.85 12.22
N GLU A 34 4.89 17.14 11.63
CA GLU A 34 4.79 15.69 11.74
C GLU A 34 5.52 15.05 10.55
N VAL A 35 6.45 14.16 10.87
CA VAL A 35 7.18 13.38 9.87
C VAL A 35 6.84 11.90 10.04
N HIS A 36 6.16 11.33 9.04
CA HIS A 36 5.90 9.90 8.99
C HIS A 36 7.15 9.16 8.47
N MET A 37 7.69 8.25 9.29
CA MET A 37 8.83 7.42 8.93
C MET A 37 8.33 6.10 8.32
N TYR A 38 8.65 5.87 7.06
CA TYR A 38 8.38 4.63 6.35
C TYR A 38 9.56 3.64 6.45
N PRO A 39 9.36 2.34 6.19
CA PRO A 39 10.45 1.45 5.81
C PRO A 39 11.23 2.03 4.61
N LEU A 40 12.43 1.52 4.33
CA LEU A 40 13.20 1.96 3.17
C LEU A 40 12.37 1.79 1.88
N SER A 41 12.38 2.79 1.02
CA SER A 41 11.92 2.67 -0.35
C SER A 41 12.79 1.67 -1.13
N PHE A 42 12.31 1.19 -2.27
CA PHE A 42 13.15 0.30 -3.09
C PHE A 42 14.43 0.99 -3.55
N ALA A 43 14.39 2.27 -3.87
CA ALA A 43 15.58 3.04 -4.25
C ALA A 43 16.61 3.11 -3.09
N GLU A 44 16.16 3.38 -1.87
CA GLU A 44 17.02 3.37 -0.67
C GLU A 44 17.55 1.96 -0.37
N PHE A 45 16.70 0.92 -0.47
CA PHE A 45 17.12 -0.48 -0.34
C PHE A 45 18.26 -0.80 -1.31
N MET A 46 18.16 -0.39 -2.58
CA MET A 46 19.18 -0.64 -3.58
C MET A 46 20.52 0.05 -3.29
N THR A 47 20.59 1.06 -2.45
CA THR A 47 21.86 1.71 -2.06
C THR A 47 22.76 0.80 -1.21
N VAL A 48 22.17 -0.18 -0.53
CA VAL A 48 22.87 -1.12 0.35
C VAL A 48 22.83 -2.57 -0.15
N TYR A 49 22.05 -2.84 -1.19
CA TYR A 49 21.91 -4.17 -1.77
C TYR A 49 23.01 -4.47 -2.79
N ASN A 50 23.73 -5.59 -2.59
CA ASN A 50 24.85 -6.00 -3.44
C ASN A 50 24.42 -6.93 -4.58
N GLY A 51 23.44 -6.53 -5.39
CA GLY A 51 22.95 -7.30 -6.53
C GLY A 51 22.31 -6.41 -7.59
N ASP A 52 21.79 -7.04 -8.63
CA ASP A 52 21.05 -6.31 -9.65
C ASP A 52 19.62 -5.95 -9.18
N LYS A 53 19.00 -5.01 -9.89
CA LYS A 53 17.66 -4.52 -9.55
C LYS A 53 16.56 -5.60 -9.64
N TYR A 54 16.76 -6.65 -10.44
CA TYR A 54 15.77 -7.70 -10.64
C TYR A 54 15.74 -8.65 -9.44
N MET A 55 16.90 -9.07 -8.99
CA MET A 55 17.06 -9.86 -7.76
C MET A 55 16.71 -9.00 -6.54
N GLY A 56 17.13 -7.74 -6.53
CA GLY A 56 16.82 -6.77 -5.47
C GLY A 56 15.32 -6.61 -5.26
N LEU A 57 14.53 -6.44 -6.33
CA LEU A 57 13.08 -6.34 -6.20
C LEU A 57 12.45 -7.61 -5.64
N SER A 58 12.94 -8.78 -6.07
CA SER A 58 12.45 -10.07 -5.56
C SER A 58 12.72 -10.20 -4.05
N GLU A 59 13.89 -9.78 -3.59
CA GLU A 59 14.26 -9.77 -2.18
C GLU A 59 13.48 -8.73 -1.38
N TYR A 60 13.32 -7.52 -1.92
CA TYR A 60 12.53 -6.45 -1.31
C TYR A 60 11.06 -6.84 -1.15
N MET A 61 10.46 -7.48 -2.16
CA MET A 61 9.09 -8.00 -2.08
C MET A 61 8.95 -9.15 -1.07
N LEU A 62 10.03 -9.89 -0.80
CA LEU A 62 10.03 -11.02 0.13
C LEU A 62 10.28 -10.60 1.58
N TYR A 63 11.29 -9.75 1.82
CA TYR A 63 11.75 -9.39 3.16
C TYR A 63 11.44 -7.94 3.57
N GLY A 64 10.91 -7.14 2.66
CA GLY A 64 10.56 -5.73 2.93
C GLY A 64 11.74 -4.79 2.98
N GLY A 65 11.46 -3.57 3.46
CA GLY A 65 12.42 -2.47 3.56
C GLY A 65 12.77 -2.07 5.00
N ILE A 66 12.46 -2.87 6.02
CA ILE A 66 12.81 -2.55 7.42
C ILE A 66 14.33 -2.58 7.60
N PRO A 67 15.00 -1.45 7.96
CA PRO A 67 16.47 -1.37 7.99
C PRO A 67 17.14 -2.47 8.82
N LEU A 68 16.57 -2.81 9.98
CA LEU A 68 17.06 -3.89 10.84
C LEU A 68 17.12 -5.26 10.13
N VAL A 69 16.23 -5.48 9.17
CA VAL A 69 16.12 -6.73 8.40
C VAL A 69 17.00 -6.67 7.17
N VAL A 70 17.00 -5.52 6.48
CA VAL A 70 17.79 -5.31 5.25
C VAL A 70 19.29 -5.52 5.51
N LEU A 71 19.79 -5.06 6.66
CA LEU A 71 21.20 -5.17 7.04
C LEU A 71 21.60 -6.56 7.53
N ARG A 72 20.68 -7.54 7.60
CA ARG A 72 21.02 -8.92 7.99
C ARG A 72 21.50 -9.72 6.79
N GLU A 73 22.45 -10.61 7.05
CA GLU A 73 22.92 -11.57 6.05
C GLU A 73 22.14 -12.88 6.19
N GLY A 74 21.79 -13.47 5.04
CA GLY A 74 21.14 -14.78 4.99
C GLY A 74 19.61 -14.76 5.15
N ALA A 75 18.96 -15.58 4.34
CA ALA A 75 17.49 -15.69 4.26
C ALA A 75 16.85 -16.10 5.60
N ASN A 76 17.47 -17.04 6.32
CA ASN A 76 16.96 -17.53 7.60
C ASN A 76 16.98 -16.41 8.67
N ASP A 77 18.06 -15.63 8.75
CA ASP A 77 18.20 -14.58 9.75
C ASP A 77 17.22 -13.43 9.50
N LYS A 78 16.97 -13.08 8.24
CA LYS A 78 15.94 -12.13 7.84
C LYS A 78 14.55 -12.63 8.24
N ALA A 79 14.23 -13.88 7.93
CA ALA A 79 12.94 -14.48 8.27
C ALA A 79 12.67 -14.52 9.77
N VAL A 80 13.65 -14.99 10.56
CA VAL A 80 13.55 -15.03 12.04
C VAL A 80 13.42 -13.63 12.62
N ALA A 81 14.17 -12.66 12.11
CA ALA A 81 14.07 -11.27 12.58
C ALA A 81 12.69 -10.70 12.33
N LEU A 82 12.11 -10.91 11.14
CA LEU A 82 10.77 -10.45 10.79
C LEU A 82 9.68 -11.13 11.65
N GLN A 83 9.79 -12.44 11.89
CA GLN A 83 8.87 -13.16 12.76
C GLN A 83 8.91 -12.64 14.19
N ASN A 84 10.11 -12.40 14.74
CA ASN A 84 10.29 -11.83 16.07
C ASN A 84 9.73 -10.40 16.12
N LEU A 85 10.04 -9.56 15.14
CA LEU A 85 9.54 -8.20 15.05
C LEU A 85 8.00 -8.19 14.99
N PHE A 86 7.41 -9.06 14.17
CA PHE A 86 5.95 -9.16 14.06
C PHE A 86 5.31 -9.59 15.37
N ASN A 87 5.79 -10.67 15.99
CA ASN A 87 5.17 -11.25 17.17
C ASN A 87 5.41 -10.42 18.44
N GLU A 88 6.66 -10.01 18.67
CA GLU A 88 7.06 -9.34 19.92
C GLU A 88 6.72 -7.84 19.92
N ILE A 89 6.83 -7.18 18.78
CA ILE A 89 6.61 -5.73 18.72
C ILE A 89 5.17 -5.44 18.28
N TYR A 90 4.76 -5.88 17.10
CA TYR A 90 3.43 -5.53 16.58
C TYR A 90 2.30 -6.24 17.33
N LEU A 91 2.26 -7.55 17.31
CA LEU A 91 1.12 -8.29 17.87
C LEU A 91 1.00 -8.07 19.38
N ARG A 92 2.10 -8.11 20.11
CA ARG A 92 2.13 -7.88 21.54
C ARG A 92 1.76 -6.45 21.91
N ASP A 93 2.26 -5.44 21.18
CA ASP A 93 1.92 -4.05 21.42
C ASP A 93 0.45 -3.77 21.13
N ILE A 94 -0.07 -4.22 19.99
CA ILE A 94 -1.49 -4.08 19.62
C ILE A 94 -2.39 -4.70 20.68
N THR A 95 -2.10 -5.94 21.11
CA THR A 95 -2.93 -6.67 22.05
C THR A 95 -2.95 -6.06 23.44
N LYS A 96 -1.77 -5.64 23.95
CA LYS A 96 -1.64 -5.02 25.27
C LYS A 96 -2.25 -3.63 25.30
N ARG A 97 -1.92 -2.78 24.34
CA ARG A 97 -2.37 -1.39 24.28
C ARG A 97 -3.89 -1.30 24.18
N ASN A 98 -4.48 -2.12 23.33
CA ASN A 98 -5.91 -2.10 23.09
C ASN A 98 -6.70 -3.04 24.01
N ARG A 99 -6.02 -3.70 24.96
CA ARG A 99 -6.65 -4.66 25.90
C ARG A 99 -7.53 -5.67 25.17
N VAL A 100 -6.99 -6.25 24.07
CA VAL A 100 -7.74 -7.19 23.23
C VAL A 100 -8.08 -8.42 24.03
N LYS A 101 -9.40 -8.72 24.15
CA LYS A 101 -9.89 -9.88 24.91
C LYS A 101 -9.81 -11.16 24.09
N ASN A 102 -10.14 -11.08 22.81
CA ASN A 102 -10.16 -12.24 21.92
C ASN A 102 -9.00 -12.14 20.91
N ILE A 103 -7.83 -12.62 21.29
CA ILE A 103 -6.62 -12.60 20.46
C ILE A 103 -6.80 -13.50 19.24
N GLY A 104 -7.53 -14.63 19.37
CA GLY A 104 -7.76 -15.54 18.23
C GLY A 104 -8.51 -14.87 17.07
N GLU A 105 -9.56 -14.08 17.34
CA GLU A 105 -10.26 -13.35 16.30
C GLU A 105 -9.38 -12.29 15.62
N LEU A 106 -8.53 -11.61 16.39
CA LEU A 106 -7.58 -10.63 15.84
C LEU A 106 -6.56 -11.31 14.93
N GLU A 107 -6.03 -12.47 15.34
CA GLU A 107 -5.10 -13.28 14.55
C GLU A 107 -5.75 -13.85 13.29
N ASP A 108 -7.01 -14.30 13.37
CA ASP A 108 -7.78 -14.78 12.22
C ASP A 108 -7.94 -13.67 11.16
N LEU A 109 -8.27 -12.45 11.60
CA LEU A 109 -8.36 -11.31 10.69
C LEU A 109 -7.01 -10.98 10.05
N LEU A 110 -5.92 -11.01 10.83
CA LEU A 110 -4.55 -10.84 10.30
C LEU A 110 -4.20 -11.90 9.27
N ASN A 111 -4.55 -13.16 9.51
CA ASN A 111 -4.31 -14.26 8.56
C ASN A 111 -5.07 -14.04 7.24
N ILE A 112 -6.31 -13.57 7.33
CA ILE A 112 -7.13 -13.26 6.15
C ILE A 112 -6.49 -12.12 5.35
N LEU A 113 -6.11 -11.00 5.99
CA LEU A 113 -5.45 -9.87 5.34
C LEU A 113 -4.12 -10.28 4.72
N SER A 114 -3.28 -11.01 5.46
CA SER A 114 -1.98 -11.48 4.98
C SER A 114 -2.08 -12.47 3.81
N SER A 115 -3.20 -13.17 3.68
CA SER A 115 -3.45 -14.11 2.58
C SER A 115 -4.14 -13.48 1.37
N PHE A 116 -4.35 -12.15 1.37
CA PHE A 116 -5.12 -11.42 0.34
C PHE A 116 -6.52 -12.02 0.05
N LYS A 117 -7.08 -12.73 1.03
CA LYS A 117 -8.40 -13.36 0.90
C LYS A 117 -9.50 -12.41 1.34
N THR A 118 -10.65 -12.53 0.69
CA THR A 118 -11.84 -11.76 1.09
C THR A 118 -12.44 -12.34 2.37
N VAL A 119 -12.82 -11.48 3.32
CA VAL A 119 -13.44 -11.83 4.61
C VAL A 119 -14.88 -12.31 4.39
N LYS A 120 -15.10 -13.37 3.62
CA LYS A 120 -16.47 -13.83 3.27
C LYS A 120 -17.13 -14.75 4.31
N LYS A 121 -16.40 -15.31 5.28
CA LYS A 121 -16.91 -16.29 6.27
C LYS A 121 -16.20 -16.21 7.62
N SER A 122 -15.95 -15.03 8.17
CA SER A 122 -15.48 -14.95 9.55
C SER A 122 -16.68 -14.99 10.51
N ARG A 123 -16.49 -15.62 11.67
CA ARG A 123 -17.46 -15.55 12.80
C ARG A 123 -17.41 -14.18 13.50
N ILE A 124 -16.59 -13.27 13.01
CA ILE A 124 -16.30 -11.95 13.59
C ILE A 124 -17.36 -10.96 13.09
N THR A 125 -17.93 -10.17 13.98
CA THR A 125 -18.90 -9.14 13.61
C THR A 125 -18.23 -8.00 12.83
N SER A 126 -18.98 -7.31 11.95
CA SER A 126 -18.45 -6.17 11.19
C SER A 126 -17.88 -5.06 12.08
N ALA A 127 -18.50 -4.82 13.25
CA ALA A 127 -18.00 -3.84 14.22
C ALA A 127 -16.64 -4.24 14.80
N THR A 128 -16.46 -5.55 15.12
CA THR A 128 -15.18 -6.08 15.62
C THR A 128 -14.10 -6.04 14.54
N ILE A 129 -14.46 -6.38 13.29
CA ILE A 129 -13.54 -6.29 12.15
C ILE A 129 -13.05 -4.85 12.00
N LYS A 130 -13.95 -3.86 11.95
CA LYS A 130 -13.58 -2.45 11.85
C LYS A 130 -12.64 -2.04 12.99
N LYS A 131 -12.97 -2.41 14.22
CA LYS A 131 -12.16 -2.11 15.41
C LYS A 131 -10.74 -2.69 15.33
N TYR A 132 -10.58 -3.93 14.84
CA TYR A 132 -9.25 -4.53 14.69
C TYR A 132 -8.47 -3.94 13.54
N LEU A 133 -9.14 -3.57 12.44
CA LEU A 133 -8.51 -2.82 11.35
C LEU A 133 -7.98 -1.47 11.83
N ASP A 134 -8.78 -0.73 12.62
CA ASP A 134 -8.33 0.53 13.23
C ASP A 134 -7.09 0.31 14.13
N TYR A 135 -6.99 -0.82 14.84
CA TYR A 135 -5.79 -1.13 15.64
C TYR A 135 -4.55 -1.42 14.80
N PHE A 136 -4.73 -2.06 13.65
CA PHE A 136 -3.63 -2.34 12.71
C PHE A 136 -3.17 -1.06 12.01
N GLU A 137 -4.08 -0.16 11.65
CA GLU A 137 -3.77 1.16 11.11
C GLU A 137 -3.06 2.03 12.15
N ASP A 138 -3.59 2.10 13.39
CA ASP A 138 -2.98 2.85 14.49
C ASP A 138 -1.54 2.42 14.80
N SER A 139 -1.20 1.14 14.59
CA SER A 139 0.15 0.59 14.80
C SER A 139 1.05 0.69 13.57
N PHE A 140 0.59 1.33 12.50
CA PHE A 140 1.29 1.43 11.21
C PHE A 140 1.63 0.05 10.60
N LEU A 141 0.87 -0.99 10.93
CA LEU A 141 1.04 -2.31 10.32
C LEU A 141 0.44 -2.37 8.91
N ILE A 142 -0.70 -1.69 8.75
CA ILE A 142 -1.39 -1.54 7.46
C ILE A 142 -1.81 -0.09 7.26
N GLU A 143 -2.03 0.28 6.00
CA GLU A 143 -2.73 1.50 5.60
C GLU A 143 -3.96 1.15 4.76
N SER A 144 -5.00 1.98 4.79
CA SER A 144 -6.18 1.81 3.95
C SER A 144 -6.25 2.82 2.83
N ALA A 145 -6.69 2.37 1.65
CA ALA A 145 -7.12 3.21 0.55
C ALA A 145 -8.64 3.23 0.46
N GLN A 146 -9.22 4.42 0.40
CA GLN A 146 -10.66 4.60 0.22
C GLN A 146 -11.04 4.36 -1.24
N ARG A 147 -12.31 4.03 -1.50
CA ARG A 147 -12.83 3.97 -2.86
C ARG A 147 -13.34 5.35 -3.29
N TYR A 148 -12.91 5.77 -4.46
CA TYR A 148 -13.30 7.02 -5.08
C TYR A 148 -14.04 6.76 -6.40
N ASP A 149 -15.31 7.15 -6.46
CA ASP A 149 -16.05 7.14 -7.72
C ASP A 149 -15.53 8.25 -8.64
N ILE A 150 -14.80 7.87 -9.68
CA ILE A 150 -14.14 8.80 -10.60
C ILE A 150 -15.18 9.64 -11.35
N LYS A 151 -16.32 9.06 -11.75
CA LYS A 151 -17.39 9.74 -12.48
C LYS A 151 -18.27 10.58 -11.57
N GLY A 152 -18.67 10.00 -10.44
CA GLY A 152 -19.50 10.68 -9.43
C GLY A 152 -18.74 11.69 -8.60
N LYS A 153 -17.40 11.71 -8.66
CA LYS A 153 -16.51 12.57 -7.88
C LYS A 153 -16.80 12.51 -6.36
N ALA A 154 -17.05 11.31 -5.86
CA ALA A 154 -17.46 11.08 -4.47
C ALA A 154 -16.70 9.89 -3.87
N TYR A 155 -16.45 9.98 -2.56
CA TYR A 155 -15.88 8.85 -1.80
C TYR A 155 -16.95 7.83 -1.46
N ILE A 156 -16.56 6.56 -1.53
CA ILE A 156 -17.36 5.40 -1.11
C ILE A 156 -16.73 4.87 0.17
N GLU A 157 -17.48 4.90 1.27
CA GLU A 157 -16.93 4.56 2.60
C GLU A 157 -16.44 3.11 2.70
N THR A 158 -17.14 2.18 2.07
CA THR A 158 -16.84 0.74 2.16
C THR A 158 -17.15 0.01 0.85
N PRO A 159 -16.43 -1.08 0.54
CA PRO A 159 -15.26 -1.60 1.22
C PRO A 159 -13.98 -0.81 0.92
N ARG A 160 -13.05 -0.72 1.90
CA ARG A 160 -11.70 -0.19 1.68
C ARG A 160 -10.77 -1.29 1.21
N LYS A 161 -9.64 -0.91 0.59
CA LYS A 161 -8.52 -1.80 0.29
C LYS A 161 -7.41 -1.55 1.32
N TYR A 162 -6.72 -2.60 1.74
CA TYR A 162 -5.70 -2.50 2.79
C TYR A 162 -4.36 -2.99 2.26
N TYR A 163 -3.31 -2.25 2.58
CA TYR A 163 -1.94 -2.52 2.17
C TYR A 163 -1.05 -2.63 3.42
N PHE A 164 -0.16 -3.61 3.44
CA PHE A 164 0.84 -3.70 4.49
C PHE A 164 1.89 -2.61 4.30
N SER A 165 2.27 -1.93 5.39
CA SER A 165 3.32 -0.92 5.36
C SER A 165 4.69 -1.53 5.01
N ASP A 166 4.86 -2.83 5.29
CA ASP A 166 6.03 -3.61 4.89
C ASP A 166 5.65 -5.04 4.51
N LEU A 167 6.09 -5.49 3.33
CA LEU A 167 5.79 -6.83 2.84
C LEU A 167 6.50 -7.93 3.61
N GLY A 168 7.68 -7.66 4.19
CA GLY A 168 8.38 -8.62 5.04
C GLY A 168 7.55 -8.98 6.27
N LEU A 169 6.89 -8.00 6.90
CA LEU A 169 5.97 -8.25 8.02
C LEU A 169 4.76 -9.10 7.59
N ARG A 170 4.17 -8.79 6.44
CA ARG A 170 3.08 -9.59 5.85
C ARG A 170 3.51 -11.03 5.63
N ASN A 171 4.68 -11.22 5.00
CA ASN A 171 5.21 -12.55 4.66
C ASN A 171 5.59 -13.35 5.91
N ALA A 172 6.16 -12.70 6.93
CA ALA A 172 6.47 -13.32 8.22
C ALA A 172 5.21 -13.87 8.90
N ARG A 173 4.07 -13.12 8.85
CA ARG A 173 2.81 -13.57 9.44
C ARG A 173 2.33 -14.89 8.87
N ILE A 174 2.53 -15.13 7.58
CA ILE A 174 2.14 -16.37 6.90
C ILE A 174 3.29 -17.37 6.75
N ASN A 175 4.38 -17.17 7.49
CA ASN A 175 5.60 -18.03 7.45
C ASN A 175 6.16 -18.18 6.02
N PHE A 176 6.11 -17.11 5.20
CA PHE A 176 6.62 -17.07 3.82
C PHE A 176 6.02 -18.14 2.89
N ARG A 177 4.82 -18.66 3.21
CA ARG A 177 4.22 -19.81 2.48
C ARG A 177 3.49 -19.42 1.19
N GLN A 178 3.03 -18.18 1.08
CA GLN A 178 2.23 -17.70 -0.07
C GLN A 178 2.84 -16.41 -0.60
N PHE A 179 3.51 -16.53 -1.72
CA PHE A 179 4.04 -15.36 -2.43
C PHE A 179 3.12 -15.03 -3.60
N GLU A 180 2.18 -14.15 -3.35
CA GLU A 180 1.21 -13.63 -4.33
C GLU A 180 1.83 -12.45 -5.06
N GLN A 181 2.53 -12.71 -6.16
CA GLN A 181 3.34 -11.72 -6.89
C GLN A 181 2.54 -10.48 -7.32
N THR A 182 1.33 -10.67 -7.84
CA THR A 182 0.46 -9.58 -8.30
C THR A 182 0.09 -8.63 -7.16
N HIS A 183 -0.42 -9.16 -6.05
CA HIS A 183 -0.80 -8.34 -4.90
C HIS A 183 0.42 -7.74 -4.19
N SER A 184 1.55 -8.45 -4.18
CA SER A 184 2.79 -7.90 -3.61
C SER A 184 3.32 -6.73 -4.43
N MET A 185 3.28 -6.82 -5.76
CA MET A 185 3.64 -5.72 -6.65
C MET A 185 2.72 -4.51 -6.45
N GLU A 186 1.42 -4.74 -6.36
CA GLU A 186 0.45 -3.69 -6.09
C GLU A 186 0.72 -3.01 -4.75
N ASN A 187 1.03 -3.79 -3.69
CA ASN A 187 1.37 -3.24 -2.38
C ASN A 187 2.67 -2.41 -2.41
N VAL A 188 3.69 -2.84 -3.15
CA VAL A 188 4.94 -2.06 -3.32
C VAL A 188 4.67 -0.74 -4.03
N ILE A 189 3.86 -0.75 -5.09
CA ILE A 189 3.46 0.48 -5.80
C ILE A 189 2.70 1.43 -4.85
N TYR A 190 1.75 0.91 -4.08
CA TYR A 190 1.03 1.70 -3.08
C TYR A 190 1.98 2.38 -2.09
N ASN A 191 2.87 1.60 -1.47
CA ASN A 191 3.83 2.11 -0.49
C ASN A 191 4.75 3.18 -1.10
N GLU A 192 5.26 2.95 -2.31
CA GLU A 192 6.09 3.92 -3.03
C GLU A 192 5.34 5.25 -3.26
N LEU A 193 4.09 5.18 -3.70
CA LEU A 193 3.26 6.38 -3.90
C LEU A 193 3.02 7.14 -2.59
N ARG A 194 2.79 6.42 -1.49
CA ARG A 194 2.65 7.02 -0.16
C ARG A 194 3.94 7.69 0.30
N MET A 195 5.09 7.04 0.13
CA MET A 195 6.42 7.59 0.45
C MET A 195 6.75 8.84 -0.36
N ARG A 196 6.27 8.92 -1.61
CA ARG A 196 6.36 10.13 -2.45
C ARG A 196 5.38 11.24 -2.05
N GLY A 197 4.56 11.03 -1.01
CA GLY A 197 3.63 12.03 -0.49
C GLY A 197 2.28 12.09 -1.18
N TYR A 198 1.96 11.15 -2.08
CA TYR A 198 0.63 11.13 -2.71
C TYR A 198 -0.45 10.68 -1.73
N SER A 199 -1.61 11.33 -1.80
CA SER A 199 -2.86 10.74 -1.34
C SER A 199 -3.30 9.69 -2.35
N VAL A 200 -3.54 8.45 -1.89
CA VAL A 200 -3.79 7.30 -2.77
C VAL A 200 -5.12 6.67 -2.44
N ASP A 201 -6.02 6.64 -3.42
CA ASP A 201 -7.35 6.04 -3.36
C ASP A 201 -7.49 4.93 -4.40
N VAL A 202 -8.47 4.05 -4.25
CA VAL A 202 -8.85 3.07 -5.27
C VAL A 202 -9.94 3.68 -6.15
N GLY A 203 -9.69 3.76 -7.45
CA GLY A 203 -10.67 4.30 -8.40
C GLY A 203 -11.78 3.31 -8.70
N VAL A 204 -13.02 3.78 -8.73
CA VAL A 204 -14.19 2.98 -9.12
C VAL A 204 -14.93 3.70 -10.24
N ILE A 205 -15.32 2.94 -11.27
CA ILE A 205 -16.06 3.44 -12.41
C ILE A 205 -17.32 2.59 -12.58
N PRO A 206 -18.49 3.11 -12.20
CA PRO A 206 -19.75 2.42 -12.46
C PRO A 206 -20.00 2.30 -13.98
N ILE A 207 -20.32 1.09 -14.42
CA ILE A 207 -20.70 0.82 -15.81
C ILE A 207 -22.02 0.03 -15.87
N ALA A 208 -22.77 0.22 -16.94
CA ALA A 208 -23.94 -0.58 -17.28
C ALA A 208 -23.63 -1.38 -18.54
N GLU A 209 -23.75 -2.69 -18.47
CA GLU A 209 -23.58 -3.61 -19.59
C GLU A 209 -24.85 -4.43 -19.79
N ARG A 210 -25.06 -4.96 -20.99
CA ARG A 210 -26.13 -5.94 -21.23
C ARG A 210 -25.53 -7.34 -21.17
N ASP A 211 -26.21 -8.25 -20.47
CA ASP A 211 -25.88 -9.67 -20.49
C ASP A 211 -26.31 -10.33 -21.81
N GLN A 212 -26.08 -11.64 -21.91
CA GLN A 212 -26.45 -12.42 -23.11
C GLN A 212 -27.96 -12.45 -23.38
N GLU A 213 -28.76 -12.16 -22.34
CA GLU A 213 -30.22 -12.10 -22.44
C GLU A 213 -30.74 -10.67 -22.67
N GLY A 214 -29.85 -9.69 -22.88
CA GLY A 214 -30.19 -8.28 -23.09
C GLY A 214 -30.54 -7.48 -21.83
N LYS A 215 -30.47 -8.07 -20.63
CA LYS A 215 -30.74 -7.42 -19.34
C LYS A 215 -29.59 -6.53 -18.93
N VAL A 216 -29.91 -5.34 -18.45
CA VAL A 216 -28.90 -4.40 -17.96
C VAL A 216 -28.31 -4.90 -16.64
N ILE A 217 -27.00 -5.17 -16.62
CA ILE A 217 -26.22 -5.50 -15.43
C ILE A 217 -25.35 -4.30 -15.08
N ARG A 218 -25.43 -3.89 -13.82
CA ARG A 218 -24.53 -2.87 -13.26
C ARG A 218 -23.26 -3.54 -12.76
N LYS A 219 -22.10 -3.10 -13.23
CA LYS A 219 -20.78 -3.55 -12.81
C LYS A 219 -19.95 -2.33 -12.40
N GLN A 220 -18.83 -2.60 -11.76
CA GLN A 220 -17.82 -1.59 -11.45
C GLN A 220 -16.50 -2.05 -12.05
N LEU A 221 -15.84 -1.15 -12.77
CA LEU A 221 -14.42 -1.29 -13.11
C LEU A 221 -13.60 -0.63 -12.01
N GLU A 222 -12.43 -1.18 -11.75
CA GLU A 222 -11.50 -0.69 -10.74
C GLU A 222 -10.26 -0.11 -11.42
N VAL A 223 -9.78 1.02 -10.93
CA VAL A 223 -8.44 1.55 -11.18
C VAL A 223 -7.69 1.38 -9.87
N ASP A 224 -6.55 0.68 -9.90
CA ASP A 224 -5.85 0.32 -8.67
C ASP A 224 -5.52 1.55 -7.83
N PHE A 225 -5.05 2.64 -8.45
CA PHE A 225 -4.70 3.85 -7.73
C PHE A 225 -5.16 5.12 -8.43
N VAL A 226 -5.79 6.00 -7.65
CA VAL A 226 -6.02 7.41 -7.95
C VAL A 226 -5.12 8.21 -7.03
N CYS A 227 -4.08 8.83 -7.58
CA CYS A 227 -3.04 9.49 -6.83
C CYS A 227 -3.17 11.00 -6.96
N ASN A 228 -3.21 11.71 -5.83
CA ASN A 228 -3.32 13.16 -5.79
C ASN A 228 -2.16 13.76 -4.99
N LEU A 229 -1.51 14.78 -5.55
CA LEU A 229 -0.51 15.61 -4.87
C LEU A 229 -0.59 17.04 -5.38
N GLY A 230 -1.01 17.97 -4.54
CA GLY A 230 -1.27 19.35 -4.96
C GLY A 230 -2.33 19.41 -6.08
N SER A 231 -1.97 19.97 -7.23
CA SER A 231 -2.83 20.03 -8.43
C SER A 231 -2.70 18.82 -9.35
N SER A 232 -1.76 17.93 -9.09
CA SER A 232 -1.49 16.77 -9.93
C SER A 232 -2.38 15.59 -9.55
N ARG A 233 -2.91 14.91 -10.57
CA ARG A 233 -3.64 13.65 -10.43
C ARG A 233 -3.13 12.64 -11.45
N TYR A 234 -2.97 11.41 -11.00
CA TYR A 234 -2.58 10.27 -11.84
C TYR A 234 -3.53 9.09 -11.60
N TYR A 235 -3.84 8.36 -12.66
CA TYR A 235 -4.52 7.07 -12.61
C TYR A 235 -3.51 5.98 -12.91
N ILE A 236 -3.32 5.04 -11.98
CA ILE A 236 -2.29 4.01 -12.12
C ILE A 236 -2.92 2.64 -12.01
N GLN A 237 -2.55 1.75 -12.93
CA GLN A 237 -2.92 0.34 -12.94
C GLN A 237 -1.67 -0.51 -12.75
N SER A 238 -1.73 -1.47 -11.83
CA SER A 238 -0.69 -2.45 -11.58
C SER A 238 -0.96 -3.71 -12.40
N ALA A 239 -0.21 -3.92 -13.46
CA ALA A 239 -0.33 -5.10 -14.31
C ALA A 239 0.95 -5.95 -14.22
N TYR A 240 0.89 -7.07 -13.48
CA TYR A 240 2.09 -7.91 -13.25
C TYR A 240 2.77 -8.33 -14.58
N SER A 241 1.98 -8.71 -15.57
CA SER A 241 2.47 -9.02 -16.93
C SER A 241 1.41 -8.68 -17.97
N LEU A 242 1.89 -8.26 -19.14
CA LEU A 242 1.09 -7.92 -20.33
C LEU A 242 1.53 -8.79 -21.52
N PRO A 243 1.28 -10.10 -21.48
CA PRO A 243 1.82 -11.05 -22.47
C PRO A 243 1.29 -10.85 -23.87
N ASP A 244 0.08 -10.28 -24.01
CA ASP A 244 -0.60 -10.07 -25.26
C ASP A 244 -1.54 -8.85 -25.25
N GLU A 245 -2.02 -8.47 -26.42
CA GLU A 245 -2.91 -7.32 -26.60
C GLU A 245 -4.29 -7.52 -25.92
N ALA A 246 -4.77 -8.75 -25.79
CA ALA A 246 -6.03 -9.02 -25.11
C ALA A 246 -5.93 -8.72 -23.62
N LYS A 247 -4.83 -9.15 -22.99
CA LYS A 247 -4.54 -8.84 -21.57
C LYS A 247 -4.33 -7.35 -21.37
N ARG A 248 -3.56 -6.70 -22.28
CA ARG A 248 -3.37 -5.25 -22.26
C ARG A 248 -4.71 -4.51 -22.33
N THR A 249 -5.56 -4.85 -23.29
CA THR A 249 -6.89 -4.25 -23.46
C THR A 249 -7.75 -4.41 -22.20
N GLN A 250 -7.67 -5.55 -21.53
CA GLN A 250 -8.36 -5.79 -20.28
C GLN A 250 -7.88 -4.84 -19.18
N GLU A 251 -6.57 -4.69 -19.01
CA GLU A 251 -5.97 -3.85 -17.97
C GLU A 251 -6.25 -2.36 -18.19
N ILE A 252 -6.21 -1.88 -19.43
CA ILE A 252 -6.47 -0.47 -19.74
C ILE A 252 -7.98 -0.14 -19.89
N ARG A 253 -8.87 -1.14 -19.86
CA ARG A 253 -10.32 -0.96 -20.00
C ARG A 253 -10.90 0.09 -19.06
N PRO A 254 -10.52 0.16 -17.76
CA PRO A 254 -10.97 1.22 -16.86
C PRO A 254 -10.61 2.62 -17.38
N PHE A 255 -9.38 2.80 -17.83
CA PHE A 255 -8.88 4.08 -18.33
C PHE A 255 -9.66 4.62 -19.53
N ARG A 256 -10.11 3.72 -20.43
CA ARG A 256 -10.93 4.09 -21.59
C ARG A 256 -12.35 4.55 -21.23
N LYS A 257 -12.75 4.46 -19.97
CA LYS A 257 -14.03 4.93 -19.43
C LYS A 257 -13.90 6.21 -18.61
N ILE A 258 -12.69 6.80 -18.54
CA ILE A 258 -12.38 8.05 -17.86
C ILE A 258 -12.23 9.14 -18.91
N ASP A 259 -13.10 10.15 -18.85
CA ASP A 259 -13.21 11.20 -19.87
C ASP A 259 -12.37 12.45 -19.55
N ASP A 260 -11.61 12.45 -18.44
CA ASP A 260 -10.73 13.54 -18.10
C ASP A 260 -9.32 13.40 -18.73
N SER A 261 -8.55 14.49 -18.66
CA SER A 261 -7.21 14.60 -19.26
C SER A 261 -6.07 14.22 -18.32
N PHE A 262 -6.37 13.72 -17.11
CA PHE A 262 -5.30 13.31 -16.21
C PHE A 262 -4.55 12.09 -16.75
N LYS A 263 -3.25 12.04 -16.44
CA LYS A 263 -2.34 11.02 -16.93
C LYS A 263 -2.75 9.63 -16.44
N LYS A 264 -2.76 8.68 -17.38
CA LYS A 264 -3.10 7.27 -17.17
C LYS A 264 -1.83 6.45 -17.36
N ILE A 265 -1.50 5.62 -16.37
CA ILE A 265 -0.20 4.94 -16.28
C ILE A 265 -0.44 3.45 -16.01
N VAL A 266 0.23 2.59 -16.76
CA VAL A 266 0.32 1.17 -16.48
C VAL A 266 1.72 0.86 -15.98
N VAL A 267 1.83 0.31 -14.78
CA VAL A 267 3.09 -0.20 -14.22
C VAL A 267 3.11 -1.71 -14.38
N THR A 268 4.12 -2.24 -15.08
CA THR A 268 4.26 -3.69 -15.33
C THR A 268 5.60 -4.21 -14.86
N LYS A 269 5.68 -5.51 -14.54
CA LYS A 269 6.97 -6.18 -14.26
C LYS A 269 7.70 -6.59 -15.53
N ASP A 270 7.01 -6.60 -16.68
CA ASP A 270 7.65 -6.86 -17.96
C ASP A 270 8.73 -5.80 -18.24
N ILE A 271 9.84 -6.24 -18.82
CA ILE A 271 10.96 -5.35 -19.14
C ILE A 271 10.64 -4.61 -20.44
N VAL A 272 9.99 -3.47 -20.30
CA VAL A 272 9.63 -2.58 -21.40
C VAL A 272 10.29 -1.23 -21.24
N GLN A 273 10.60 -0.57 -22.36
CA GLN A 273 10.98 0.84 -22.34
C GLN A 273 9.75 1.69 -22.06
N PRO A 274 9.86 2.75 -21.24
CA PRO A 274 8.76 3.67 -21.02
C PRO A 274 8.25 4.25 -22.36
N HIS A 275 6.95 4.15 -22.61
CA HIS A 275 6.34 4.62 -23.86
C HIS A 275 4.87 4.99 -23.66
N TYR A 276 4.36 5.83 -24.55
CA TYR A 276 2.95 6.12 -24.71
C TYR A 276 2.34 5.28 -25.81
N ASP A 277 1.15 4.78 -25.60
CA ASP A 277 0.37 4.14 -26.65
C ASP A 277 -0.48 5.16 -27.45
N GLU A 278 -1.22 4.64 -28.44
CA GLU A 278 -2.14 5.43 -29.29
C GLU A 278 -3.28 6.11 -28.51
N TYR A 279 -3.57 5.66 -27.28
CA TYR A 279 -4.59 6.23 -26.40
C TYR A 279 -4.00 7.23 -25.40
N GLY A 280 -2.71 7.53 -25.48
CA GLY A 280 -2.00 8.42 -24.55
C GLY A 280 -1.80 7.78 -23.17
N ILE A 281 -1.84 6.45 -23.04
CA ILE A 281 -1.58 5.74 -21.81
C ILE A 281 -0.07 5.46 -21.71
N PHE A 282 0.54 5.90 -20.62
CA PHE A 282 1.96 5.69 -20.35
C PHE A 282 2.20 4.31 -19.75
N THR A 283 3.03 3.50 -20.37
CA THR A 283 3.45 2.20 -19.84
C THR A 283 4.89 2.27 -19.39
N VAL A 284 5.16 1.80 -18.17
CA VAL A 284 6.49 1.80 -17.55
C VAL A 284 6.71 0.49 -16.79
N ASN A 285 7.96 -0.01 -16.81
CA ASN A 285 8.30 -1.15 -15.98
C ASN A 285 8.45 -0.74 -14.50
N ILE A 286 8.21 -1.68 -13.58
CA ILE A 286 8.23 -1.41 -12.14
C ILE A 286 9.60 -0.94 -11.64
N TYR A 287 10.69 -1.37 -12.26
CA TYR A 287 12.03 -1.01 -11.83
C TYR A 287 12.30 0.48 -12.08
N ASP A 288 11.95 0.98 -13.25
CA ASP A 288 12.06 2.41 -13.59
C ASP A 288 11.05 3.23 -12.78
N PHE A 289 9.85 2.68 -12.53
CA PHE A 289 8.86 3.31 -11.64
C PHE A 289 9.40 3.52 -10.23
N LEU A 290 10.06 2.52 -9.63
CA LEU A 290 10.54 2.59 -8.24
C LEU A 290 11.87 3.34 -8.10
N LEU A 291 12.71 3.35 -9.15
CA LEU A 291 14.06 3.95 -9.08
C LEU A 291 14.12 5.40 -9.58
N ASP A 292 13.14 5.83 -10.37
CA ASP A 292 13.08 7.20 -10.90
C ASP A 292 11.94 7.97 -10.21
N PRO A 293 12.24 8.89 -9.28
CA PRO A 293 11.23 9.66 -8.57
C PRO A 293 10.42 10.59 -9.49
N GLN A 294 10.95 10.94 -10.68
CA GLN A 294 10.31 11.84 -11.64
C GLN A 294 9.53 11.10 -12.73
N ILE A 295 9.44 9.78 -12.68
CA ILE A 295 8.84 8.96 -13.75
C ILE A 295 7.37 9.33 -14.04
N LEU A 296 6.64 9.80 -13.04
CA LEU A 296 5.24 10.21 -13.21
C LEU A 296 5.09 11.54 -13.97
N GLU A 297 6.15 12.34 -14.05
CA GLU A 297 6.15 13.64 -14.73
C GLU A 297 6.55 13.53 -16.21
N LYS A 298 7.18 12.42 -16.59
CA LYS A 298 7.56 12.14 -17.99
C LYS A 298 6.36 11.80 -18.85
#